data_61558c50455cb76c7b186a056db2e43c
#
_entry.id   61558c50455cb76c7b186a056db2e43c
#
_cell.length_a   1.000
_cell.length_b   1.000
_cell.length_c   1.000
_cell.angle_alpha   90.00
_cell.angle_beta   90.00
_cell.angle_gamma   90.00
#
_symmetry.space_group_name_H-M   'P 1'
#
loop_
_entity.id
_entity.type
_entity.pdbx_description
1 polymer ?
#
loop_
_entity_poly.entity_id
_entity_poly.type
_entity_poly.pdbx_seq_one_letter_code
_entity_poly.pdbx_strand_id
1 'polypeptide(L)'
;RPEWCVKILNGEKTVEIRKNRPKLKPPFKCYIYCTKAQKKLITIFRDGDVFGDGEVYRGKPQFVTWDGGDIPIEIRQKEQTVIAEFVCDKIRPIIGKTWIVKEDIERATSGSCLSLKQIIEYAGWSHCSSFTERKELYAWHISDLKIYDQPKSLSGFSRHDFRGMNGTDVCGNE
;
A
#
# COMPACT_ATOMS: atom_id res chain seq x y z
N ARG A 1 -6.84 2.23 -0.32
CA ARG A 1 -7.90 2.05 0.71
C ARG A 1 -7.25 2.03 2.09
N PRO A 2 -7.96 2.51 3.13
CA PRO A 2 -7.43 2.60 4.49
C PRO A 2 -6.81 1.30 5.03
N GLU A 3 -7.41 0.15 4.75
CA GLU A 3 -6.95 -1.16 5.21
C GLU A 3 -5.53 -1.50 4.73
N TRP A 4 -5.23 -1.15 3.48
CA TRP A 4 -3.87 -1.36 2.92
C TRP A 4 -2.90 -0.28 3.39
N CYS A 5 -3.39 0.95 3.58
CA CYS A 5 -2.57 2.02 4.17
C CYS A 5 -2.10 1.63 5.56
N VAL A 6 -2.99 1.14 6.44
CA VAL A 6 -2.62 0.65 7.79
C VAL A 6 -1.47 -0.35 7.71
N LYS A 7 -1.59 -1.37 6.88
CA LYS A 7 -0.57 -2.42 6.77
C LYS A 7 0.80 -1.90 6.29
N ILE A 8 0.78 -0.93 5.37
CA ILE A 8 2.04 -0.30 4.90
C ILE A 8 2.62 0.59 6.00
N LEU A 9 1.80 1.45 6.61
CA LEU A 9 2.26 2.41 7.62
C LEU A 9 2.80 1.71 8.87
N ASN A 10 2.21 0.59 9.27
CA ASN A 10 2.69 -0.23 10.39
C ASN A 10 3.87 -1.14 10.00
N GLY A 11 4.29 -1.15 8.72
CA GLY A 11 5.41 -1.96 8.25
C GLY A 11 5.10 -3.44 8.02
N GLU A 12 3.83 -3.85 8.13
CA GLU A 12 3.40 -5.23 7.87
C GLU A 12 3.47 -5.56 6.38
N LYS A 13 3.07 -4.60 5.53
CA LYS A 13 3.06 -4.73 4.08
C LYS A 13 4.29 -4.07 3.49
N THR A 14 5.24 -4.89 3.06
CA THR A 14 6.52 -4.47 2.45
C THR A 14 6.57 -4.71 0.93
N VAL A 15 5.51 -5.29 0.37
CA VAL A 15 5.38 -5.56 -1.06
C VAL A 15 4.00 -5.15 -1.55
N GLU A 16 3.95 -4.32 -2.58
CA GLU A 16 2.73 -3.95 -3.29
C GLU A 16 2.58 -4.77 -4.56
N ILE A 17 1.37 -5.33 -4.80
CA ILE A 17 1.09 -6.14 -5.99
C ILE A 17 0.33 -5.31 -7.02
N ARG A 18 0.83 -5.28 -8.27
CA ARG A 18 0.27 -4.51 -9.37
C ARG A 18 0.10 -5.34 -10.63
N LYS A 19 -0.94 -5.02 -11.42
CA LYS A 19 -1.21 -5.64 -12.73
C LYS A 19 -0.30 -5.10 -13.83
N ASN A 20 0.22 -3.90 -13.64
CA ASN A 20 1.04 -3.21 -14.64
C ASN A 20 2.46 -3.00 -14.12
N ARG A 21 3.43 -3.15 -15.03
CA ARG A 21 4.79 -2.71 -14.77
C ARG A 21 4.88 -1.20 -15.01
N PRO A 22 5.47 -0.42 -14.10
CA PRO A 22 5.65 1.00 -14.33
C PRO A 22 6.65 1.23 -15.47
N LYS A 23 6.55 2.38 -16.12
CA LYS A 23 7.53 2.81 -17.13
C LYS A 23 8.86 3.23 -16.53
N LEU A 24 8.86 3.55 -15.23
CA LEU A 24 10.07 3.93 -14.49
C LEU A 24 10.90 2.69 -14.16
N LYS A 25 12.21 2.87 -14.20
CA LYS A 25 13.16 1.86 -13.73
C LYS A 25 13.45 2.10 -12.25
N PRO A 26 13.43 1.05 -11.39
CA PRO A 26 13.85 1.20 -10.00
C PRO A 26 15.32 1.69 -9.89
N PRO A 27 15.65 2.48 -8.84
CA PRO A 27 14.74 2.94 -7.81
C PRO A 27 13.94 4.19 -8.24
N PHE A 28 12.69 4.31 -7.75
CA PHE A 28 11.87 5.51 -7.93
C PHE A 28 10.95 5.73 -6.73
N LYS A 29 10.54 6.98 -6.53
CA LYS A 29 9.67 7.38 -5.43
C LYS A 29 8.21 7.06 -5.76
N CYS A 30 7.48 6.56 -4.77
CA CYS A 30 6.04 6.32 -4.80
C CYS A 30 5.36 7.10 -3.68
N TYR A 31 4.11 7.48 -3.91
CA TYR A 31 3.28 8.16 -2.93
C TYR A 31 2.10 7.28 -2.51
N ILE A 32 1.78 7.29 -1.22
CA ILE A 32 0.64 6.54 -0.67
C ILE A 32 -0.53 7.51 -0.51
N TYR A 33 -1.52 7.33 -1.37
CA TYR A 33 -2.75 8.10 -1.33
C TYR A 33 -3.85 7.31 -0.60
N CYS A 34 -4.40 7.89 0.48
CA CYS A 34 -5.50 7.30 1.22
C CYS A 34 -6.83 7.69 0.59
N THR A 35 -7.50 6.75 -0.07
CA THR A 35 -8.82 6.99 -0.68
C THR A 35 -9.90 7.07 0.38
N LYS A 36 -11.00 7.75 0.04
CA LYS A 36 -12.23 7.75 0.85
C LYS A 36 -12.79 6.32 0.93
N ALA A 37 -13.20 5.90 2.11
CA ALA A 37 -13.85 4.62 2.36
C ALA A 37 -14.76 4.69 3.58
N GLN A 38 -15.60 3.66 3.79
CA GLN A 38 -16.45 3.56 4.98
C GLN A 38 -15.60 3.53 6.25
N LYS A 39 -14.60 2.63 6.28
CA LYS A 39 -13.62 2.59 7.36
C LYS A 39 -12.65 3.76 7.23
N LYS A 40 -12.36 4.42 8.34
CA LYS A 40 -11.45 5.55 8.42
C LYS A 40 -10.08 5.11 8.88
N LEU A 41 -9.03 5.74 8.36
CA LEU A 41 -7.68 5.59 8.88
C LEU A 41 -7.52 6.51 10.08
N ILE A 42 -7.09 5.98 11.19
CA ILE A 42 -6.78 6.75 12.41
C ILE A 42 -5.38 6.42 12.93
N THR A 43 -4.79 7.39 13.60
CA THR A 43 -3.54 7.21 14.37
C THR A 43 -3.92 7.02 15.84
N ILE A 44 -3.54 5.88 16.42
CA ILE A 44 -3.87 5.57 17.81
C ILE A 44 -2.75 5.98 18.78
N PHE A 45 -1.49 5.93 18.33
CA PHE A 45 -0.33 6.36 19.11
C PHE A 45 0.65 7.15 18.25
N ARG A 46 1.25 8.18 18.86
CA ARG A 46 2.37 8.95 18.31
C ARG A 46 3.50 9.00 19.32
N ASP A 47 4.72 9.15 18.86
CA ASP A 47 5.84 9.37 19.77
C ASP A 47 5.59 10.59 20.66
N GLY A 48 5.70 10.40 21.95
CA GLY A 48 5.42 11.44 22.94
C GLY A 48 4.01 11.45 23.53
N ASP A 49 3.07 10.64 23.01
CA ASP A 49 1.73 10.51 23.60
C ASP A 49 1.83 10.02 25.05
N VAL A 50 1.08 10.65 25.94
CA VAL A 50 1.08 10.32 27.38
C VAL A 50 -0.18 9.52 27.70
N PHE A 51 -0.01 8.33 28.30
CA PHE A 51 -1.12 7.50 28.79
C PHE A 51 -1.69 7.99 30.10
N GLY A 52 -2.88 7.50 30.47
CA GLY A 52 -3.56 7.91 31.69
C GLY A 52 -2.84 7.56 33.00
N ASP A 53 -1.89 6.62 32.97
CA ASP A 53 -0.99 6.26 34.06
C ASP A 53 0.31 7.11 34.11
N GLY A 54 0.47 8.03 33.16
CA GLY A 54 1.62 8.90 33.02
C GLY A 54 2.78 8.32 32.21
N GLU A 55 2.66 7.08 31.70
CA GLU A 55 3.65 6.52 30.78
C GLU A 55 3.63 7.27 29.45
N VAL A 56 4.81 7.42 28.85
CA VAL A 56 4.98 8.11 27.56
C VAL A 56 5.26 7.10 26.47
N TYR A 57 4.42 7.06 25.42
CA TYR A 57 4.68 6.23 24.27
C TYR A 57 5.97 6.67 23.58
N ARG A 58 6.86 5.71 23.33
CA ARG A 58 8.07 5.91 22.56
C ARG A 58 8.12 4.89 21.42
N GLY A 59 7.96 5.37 20.21
CA GLY A 59 7.99 4.48 19.06
C GLY A 59 7.40 5.09 17.81
N LYS A 60 7.32 4.27 16.75
CA LYS A 60 6.71 4.68 15.50
C LYS A 60 5.20 4.86 15.67
N PRO A 61 4.59 5.83 14.97
CA PRO A 61 3.15 5.98 14.95
C PRO A 61 2.44 4.66 14.64
N GLN A 62 1.35 4.38 15.36
CA GLN A 62 0.52 3.20 15.15
C GLN A 62 -0.80 3.59 14.50
N PHE A 63 -1.21 2.83 13.49
CA PHE A 63 -2.39 3.10 12.70
C PHE A 63 -3.37 1.93 12.74
N VAL A 64 -4.66 2.25 12.74
CA VAL A 64 -5.74 1.25 12.59
C VAL A 64 -6.83 1.77 11.67
N THR A 65 -7.73 0.89 11.26
CA THR A 65 -8.99 1.29 10.64
C THR A 65 -10.10 1.33 11.67
N TRP A 66 -10.99 2.31 11.54
CA TRP A 66 -12.15 2.51 12.39
C TRP A 66 -13.43 2.59 11.56
N ASP A 67 -14.48 1.92 11.99
CA ASP A 67 -15.79 1.87 11.31
C ASP A 67 -16.97 2.25 12.23
N GLY A 68 -16.71 2.60 13.49
CA GLY A 68 -17.71 3.06 14.45
C GLY A 68 -17.76 4.58 14.57
N GLY A 69 -18.90 5.11 15.00
CA GLY A 69 -19.22 6.45 15.46
C GLY A 69 -18.32 7.64 15.08
N ASP A 70 -18.52 8.75 15.80
CA ASP A 70 -17.71 9.93 15.62
C ASP A 70 -16.29 9.72 16.16
N ILE A 71 -15.31 10.09 15.34
CA ILE A 71 -13.89 10.01 15.68
C ILE A 71 -13.37 11.42 15.93
N PRO A 72 -12.64 11.67 17.03
CA PRO A 72 -11.97 12.92 17.25
C PRO A 72 -11.11 13.33 16.05
N ILE A 73 -11.17 14.59 15.65
CA ILE A 73 -10.47 15.11 14.47
C ILE A 73 -8.96 14.93 14.61
N GLU A 74 -8.45 15.00 15.84
CA GLU A 74 -7.03 14.96 16.19
C GLU A 74 -6.37 13.62 15.83
N ILE A 75 -7.12 12.52 15.90
CA ILE A 75 -6.61 11.16 15.59
C ILE A 75 -6.99 10.68 14.19
N ARG A 76 -7.91 11.38 13.50
CA ARG A 76 -8.38 11.01 12.17
C ARG A 76 -7.40 11.48 11.11
N GLN A 77 -6.94 10.54 10.28
CA GLN A 77 -6.18 10.88 9.09
C GLN A 77 -7.10 11.47 8.01
N LYS A 78 -6.66 12.54 7.37
CA LYS A 78 -7.41 13.20 6.32
C LYS A 78 -7.51 12.30 5.09
N GLU A 79 -8.72 11.90 4.75
CA GLU A 79 -8.99 11.14 3.53
C GLU A 79 -8.71 11.95 2.27
N GLN A 80 -8.54 11.27 1.15
CA GLN A 80 -8.22 11.85 -0.15
C GLN A 80 -6.94 12.72 -0.12
N THR A 81 -5.96 12.26 0.64
CA THR A 81 -4.65 12.90 0.78
C THR A 81 -3.52 11.91 0.61
N VAL A 82 -2.34 12.43 0.30
CA VAL A 82 -1.09 11.67 0.33
C VAL A 82 -0.58 11.66 1.76
N ILE A 83 -0.47 10.48 2.34
CA ILE A 83 -0.14 10.27 3.77
C ILE A 83 1.30 9.85 4.00
N ALA A 84 1.95 9.29 2.98
CA ALA A 84 3.32 8.82 3.06
C ALA A 84 3.95 8.74 1.67
N GLU A 85 5.26 8.53 1.64
CA GLU A 85 6.04 8.17 0.46
C GLU A 85 6.95 6.98 0.74
N PHE A 86 7.35 6.25 -0.29
CA PHE A 86 8.34 5.19 -0.20
C PHE A 86 9.19 5.12 -1.47
N VAL A 87 10.29 4.40 -1.43
CA VAL A 87 11.09 4.08 -2.61
C VAL A 87 10.75 2.67 -3.09
N CYS A 88 10.37 2.54 -4.36
CA CYS A 88 10.33 1.25 -5.02
C CYS A 88 11.73 0.96 -5.57
N ASP A 89 12.52 0.22 -4.84
CA ASP A 89 13.90 -0.13 -5.21
C ASP A 89 13.99 -1.39 -6.06
N LYS A 90 12.95 -2.22 -6.06
CA LYS A 90 12.92 -3.49 -6.79
C LYS A 90 11.52 -3.85 -7.26
N ILE A 91 11.44 -4.39 -8.49
CA ILE A 91 10.22 -4.96 -9.05
C ILE A 91 10.51 -6.38 -9.49
N ARG A 92 9.68 -7.33 -9.06
CA ARG A 92 9.74 -8.73 -9.48
C ARG A 92 8.48 -9.07 -10.27
N PRO A 93 8.59 -9.67 -11.48
CA PRO A 93 7.44 -10.21 -12.17
C PRO A 93 6.95 -11.46 -11.44
N ILE A 94 5.63 -11.61 -11.37
CA ILE A 94 4.94 -12.80 -10.89
C ILE A 94 4.28 -13.41 -12.12
N ILE A 95 4.89 -14.46 -12.65
CA ILE A 95 4.52 -15.04 -13.95
C ILE A 95 3.45 -16.10 -13.73
N GLY A 96 2.26 -15.89 -14.31
CA GLY A 96 1.17 -16.87 -14.29
C GLY A 96 1.19 -17.90 -15.43
N LYS A 97 2.20 -17.85 -16.30
CA LYS A 97 2.20 -18.53 -17.62
C LYS A 97 2.77 -19.93 -17.65
N THR A 98 3.34 -20.44 -16.57
CA THR A 98 3.91 -21.78 -16.48
C THR A 98 3.30 -22.53 -15.30
N TRP A 99 3.65 -23.79 -15.15
CA TRP A 99 3.39 -24.57 -13.95
C TRP A 99 4.12 -23.89 -12.77
N ILE A 100 3.52 -22.80 -12.26
CA ILE A 100 4.09 -22.09 -11.14
C ILE A 100 3.79 -22.93 -9.92
N VAL A 101 4.82 -23.39 -9.31
CA VAL A 101 4.77 -24.00 -8.00
C VAL A 101 4.19 -22.94 -7.05
N LYS A 102 3.21 -23.32 -6.25
CA LYS A 102 2.56 -22.45 -5.25
C LYS A 102 3.61 -21.64 -4.47
N GLU A 103 4.71 -22.29 -4.13
CA GLU A 103 5.84 -21.74 -3.39
C GLU A 103 6.52 -20.55 -4.08
N ASP A 104 6.53 -20.52 -5.41
CA ASP A 104 7.13 -19.39 -6.16
C ASP A 104 6.26 -18.14 -6.09
N ILE A 105 4.93 -18.30 -6.15
CA ILE A 105 4.00 -17.18 -5.95
C ILE A 105 4.12 -16.68 -4.51
N GLU A 106 4.09 -17.57 -3.53
CA GLU A 106 4.18 -17.21 -2.11
C GLU A 106 5.51 -16.49 -1.80
N ARG A 107 6.62 -16.96 -2.38
CA ARG A 107 7.92 -16.30 -2.26
C ARG A 107 7.94 -14.92 -2.91
N ALA A 108 7.36 -14.79 -4.11
CA ALA A 108 7.32 -13.53 -4.84
C ALA A 108 6.40 -12.51 -4.17
N THR A 109 5.37 -12.95 -3.46
CA THR A 109 4.35 -12.13 -2.80
C THR A 109 4.55 -12.01 -1.28
N SER A 110 5.61 -12.60 -0.75
CA SER A 110 5.98 -12.46 0.68
C SER A 110 6.06 -10.97 1.05
N GLY A 111 5.41 -10.61 2.15
CA GLY A 111 5.28 -9.21 2.58
C GLY A 111 4.15 -8.42 1.89
N SER A 112 3.35 -9.05 1.01
CA SER A 112 2.21 -8.36 0.38
C SER A 112 0.96 -8.31 1.26
N CYS A 113 0.90 -9.13 2.32
CA CYS A 113 -0.29 -9.35 3.15
C CYS A 113 -1.49 -9.91 2.39
N LEU A 114 -1.27 -10.52 1.22
CA LEU A 114 -2.28 -11.18 0.42
C LEU A 114 -2.13 -12.70 0.51
N SER A 115 -3.24 -13.41 0.67
CA SER A 115 -3.27 -14.86 0.51
C SER A 115 -3.15 -15.24 -0.97
N LEU A 116 -2.72 -16.47 -1.24
CA LEU A 116 -2.66 -17.01 -2.61
C LEU A 116 -4.02 -16.88 -3.33
N LYS A 117 -5.13 -17.16 -2.64
CA LYS A 117 -6.48 -17.03 -3.17
C LYS A 117 -6.75 -15.58 -3.62
N GLN A 118 -6.44 -14.59 -2.79
CA GLN A 118 -6.61 -13.18 -3.12
C GLN A 118 -5.73 -12.75 -4.30
N ILE A 119 -4.52 -13.29 -4.42
CA ILE A 119 -3.64 -13.02 -5.56
C ILE A 119 -4.22 -13.56 -6.85
N ILE A 120 -4.71 -14.80 -6.84
CA ILE A 120 -5.34 -15.44 -8.00
C ILE A 120 -6.60 -14.67 -8.44
N GLU A 121 -7.44 -14.27 -7.49
CA GLU A 121 -8.64 -13.47 -7.74
C GLU A 121 -8.28 -12.09 -8.29
N TYR A 122 -7.34 -11.39 -7.67
CA TYR A 122 -6.87 -10.08 -8.11
C TYR A 122 -6.28 -10.14 -9.52
N ALA A 123 -5.52 -11.18 -9.83
CA ALA A 123 -4.95 -11.42 -11.16
C ALA A 123 -6.02 -11.75 -12.22
N GLY A 124 -7.18 -12.23 -11.81
CA GLY A 124 -8.21 -12.77 -12.71
C GLY A 124 -7.84 -14.16 -13.27
N TRP A 125 -6.87 -14.85 -12.65
CA TRP A 125 -6.38 -16.13 -13.16
C TRP A 125 -7.37 -17.28 -13.02
N SER A 126 -8.35 -17.16 -12.12
CA SER A 126 -9.44 -18.11 -11.95
C SER A 126 -10.37 -18.20 -13.17
N HIS A 127 -10.39 -17.18 -14.01
CA HIS A 127 -11.26 -17.09 -15.18
C HIS A 127 -10.53 -17.36 -16.51
N CYS A 128 -9.24 -17.67 -16.46
CA CYS A 128 -8.46 -17.96 -17.67
C CYS A 128 -8.62 -19.43 -18.06
N SER A 129 -8.94 -19.67 -19.33
CA SER A 129 -9.10 -21.03 -19.90
C SER A 129 -7.76 -21.75 -20.04
N SER A 130 -6.67 -21.00 -20.15
CA SER A 130 -5.31 -21.53 -20.26
C SER A 130 -4.30 -20.69 -19.48
N PHE A 131 -3.17 -21.27 -19.15
CA PHE A 131 -2.07 -20.55 -18.50
C PHE A 131 -1.48 -19.43 -19.37
N THR A 132 -1.56 -19.58 -20.70
CA THR A 132 -1.03 -18.59 -21.66
C THR A 132 -1.83 -17.29 -21.67
N GLU A 133 -3.10 -17.31 -21.25
CA GLU A 133 -3.97 -16.15 -21.14
C GLU A 133 -3.73 -15.34 -19.86
N ARG A 134 -3.03 -15.93 -18.89
CA ARG A 134 -2.77 -15.27 -17.61
C ARG A 134 -1.81 -14.10 -17.79
N LYS A 135 -2.26 -12.93 -17.35
CA LYS A 135 -1.42 -11.73 -17.33
C LYS A 135 -0.45 -11.80 -16.15
N GLU A 136 0.74 -11.25 -16.35
CA GLU A 136 1.72 -11.10 -15.29
C GLU A 136 1.23 -10.11 -14.23
N LEU A 137 1.63 -10.36 -12.99
CA LEU A 137 1.58 -9.37 -11.91
C LEU A 137 3.01 -8.91 -11.59
N TYR A 138 3.11 -7.83 -10.87
CA TYR A 138 4.39 -7.25 -10.48
C TYR A 138 4.39 -6.97 -8.98
N ALA A 139 5.39 -7.50 -8.29
CA ALA A 139 5.65 -7.25 -6.89
C ALA A 139 6.63 -6.08 -6.77
N TRP A 140 6.14 -4.96 -6.24
CA TRP A 140 6.92 -3.74 -6.00
C TRP A 140 7.38 -3.73 -4.56
N HIS A 141 8.68 -3.73 -4.33
CA HIS A 141 9.23 -3.67 -2.98
C HIS A 141 9.08 -2.26 -2.41
N ILE A 142 8.66 -2.18 -1.16
CA ILE A 142 8.48 -0.93 -0.41
C ILE A 142 9.71 -0.78 0.50
N SER A 143 10.55 0.19 0.20
CA SER A 143 11.70 0.57 1.02
C SER A 143 11.60 2.05 1.41
N ASP A 144 12.38 2.49 2.39
CA ASP A 144 12.53 3.87 2.82
C ASP A 144 11.17 4.59 3.03
N LEU A 145 10.25 3.90 3.71
CA LEU A 145 8.92 4.44 4.01
C LEU A 145 9.03 5.68 4.91
N LYS A 146 8.50 6.79 4.42
CA LYS A 146 8.42 8.06 5.14
C LYS A 146 6.96 8.45 5.31
N ILE A 147 6.48 8.42 6.54
CA ILE A 147 5.12 8.84 6.92
C ILE A 147 5.14 10.36 7.12
N TYR A 148 4.13 11.05 6.60
CA TYR A 148 4.01 12.49 6.76
C TYR A 148 3.29 12.84 8.07
N ASP A 149 3.86 13.74 8.87
CA ASP A 149 3.22 14.28 10.06
C ASP A 149 1.90 15.00 9.71
N GLN A 150 1.92 15.69 8.57
CA GLN A 150 0.74 16.34 8.00
C GLN A 150 0.44 15.76 6.61
N PRO A 151 -0.73 15.12 6.42
CA PRO A 151 -1.17 14.65 5.11
C PRO A 151 -1.20 15.77 4.07
N LYS A 152 -0.75 15.48 2.86
CA LYS A 152 -0.62 16.45 1.76
C LYS A 152 -1.77 16.32 0.77
N SER A 153 -2.31 17.45 0.30
CA SER A 153 -3.28 17.45 -0.79
C SER A 153 -2.61 17.01 -2.10
N LEU A 154 -3.34 16.30 -2.96
CA LEU A 154 -2.87 15.96 -4.33
C LEU A 154 -2.54 17.22 -5.14
N SER A 155 -3.22 18.34 -4.90
CA SER A 155 -2.93 19.61 -5.57
C SER A 155 -1.55 20.18 -5.26
N GLY A 156 -0.90 19.71 -4.19
CA GLY A 156 0.48 20.07 -3.85
C GLY A 156 1.53 19.31 -4.64
N PHE A 157 1.13 18.37 -5.51
CA PHE A 157 2.03 17.58 -6.33
C PHE A 157 1.90 18.01 -7.80
N SER A 158 3.03 18.18 -8.46
CA SER A 158 3.07 18.50 -9.90
C SER A 158 2.90 17.23 -10.75
N ARG A 159 2.57 17.42 -12.05
CA ARG A 159 2.60 16.28 -13.01
C ARG A 159 3.98 15.64 -13.13
N HIS A 160 5.04 16.34 -12.77
CA HIS A 160 6.40 15.82 -12.76
C HIS A 160 6.62 14.80 -11.65
N ASP A 161 5.95 14.96 -10.51
CA ASP A 161 6.00 14.02 -9.38
C ASP A 161 5.39 12.65 -9.74
N PHE A 162 4.51 12.63 -10.73
CA PHE A 162 3.82 11.42 -11.23
C PHE A 162 4.30 10.99 -12.62
N ARG A 163 5.38 11.55 -13.18
CA ARG A 163 5.91 11.13 -14.49
C ARG A 163 6.34 9.67 -14.46
N GLY A 164 5.75 8.89 -15.35
CA GLY A 164 5.99 7.45 -15.48
C GLY A 164 4.97 6.58 -14.75
N MET A 165 4.10 7.18 -13.95
CA MET A 165 2.90 6.52 -13.44
C MET A 165 1.80 6.71 -14.48
N ASN A 166 1.24 5.62 -15.02
CA ASN A 166 -0.05 5.70 -15.70
C ASN A 166 -1.06 6.14 -14.64
N GLY A 167 -2.06 6.94 -14.98
CA GLY A 167 -3.01 7.58 -14.04
C GLY A 167 -3.77 6.64 -13.07
N THR A 168 -3.49 5.34 -13.11
CA THR A 168 -3.95 4.27 -12.21
C THR A 168 -2.88 3.83 -11.20
N ASP A 169 -1.65 4.38 -11.27
CA ASP A 169 -0.52 3.98 -10.43
C ASP A 169 -0.40 4.77 -9.12
N VAL A 170 -1.34 5.68 -8.86
CA VAL A 170 -1.58 6.14 -7.49
C VAL A 170 -2.08 4.92 -6.71
N CYS A 171 -1.45 4.56 -5.60
CA CYS A 171 -1.85 3.45 -4.74
C CYS A 171 -3.26 3.68 -4.18
N GLY A 172 -4.25 3.54 -5.00
CA GLY A 172 -5.66 3.68 -4.76
C GLY A 172 -6.35 2.84 -5.81
N ASN A 173 -6.78 1.69 -5.40
CA ASN A 173 -7.42 0.66 -6.21
C ASN A 173 -8.66 1.14 -6.95
N GLU A 174 -8.84 0.58 -8.12
CA GLU A 174 -10.16 0.05 -8.48
C GLU A 174 -10.45 -1.25 -7.74
#